data_10b8e0fd020aaf9d903d0676591d8243
#
_entry.id   10b8e0fd020aaf9d903d0676591d8243
#
_cell.length_a   1.000
_cell.length_b   1.000
_cell.length_c   1.000
_cell.angle_alpha   90.00
_cell.angle_beta   90.00
_cell.angle_gamma   90.00
#
_symmetry.space_group_name_H-M   'P 1'
#
loop_
_entity.id
_entity.type
_entity.pdbx_description
1 polymer ?
#
loop_
_entity_poly.entity_id
_entity_poly.type
_entity_poly.pdbx_seq_one_letter_code
_entity_poly.pdbx_strand_id
1 'polypeptide(L)'
;MKPIDIFIKFLRKSVKKDGFIINYDGDKYIVGQPLSQKPIEVCLNKKNLPLKLILCPDLYFGEAYVNSDIVIKNGNISDFFEIYMSNISNEDLSIRESLVKSLAPMCSWLFGRINTIGRSKKNVSHHYDLSNDLYELFLDKKMQYSCGYFLNGDESIDEAQQNKINHIIRKLNISPGMKVLDIGSGWGGLSIEIAKKTDALITGITLSDNQLKYSLKKASEEGVSDQCTFRLEDYRNIVEKYDRIVSVGMFEHVGVGFYKTFFDKIHSALTNDGVALLHTIGNLSKPRSVVPWITKYIFPGGYIPSLSEVSPCIQNSHLLINDIEILRNHYAKTLNLWKKKFFLNKDKLNNKFDDKFIRMWDYYLTSCEMGFKYRDTCVFQIILSKKLHTLPYTRDYLYK
;
A
#
# COMPACT_ATOMS: atom_id res chain seq x y z
N MET A 1 31.88 -8.82 23.21
CA MET A 1 30.60 -8.17 23.56
C MET A 1 29.47 -9.10 23.12
N LYS A 2 28.52 -9.42 23.99
CA LYS A 2 27.40 -10.31 23.65
C LYS A 2 26.49 -9.62 22.58
N PRO A 3 25.83 -10.36 21.68
CA PRO A 3 24.92 -9.75 20.70
C PRO A 3 23.87 -8.83 21.29
N ILE A 4 23.35 -9.14 22.49
CA ILE A 4 22.38 -8.32 23.17
C ILE A 4 22.95 -6.94 23.53
N ASP A 5 24.20 -6.85 23.97
CA ASP A 5 24.83 -5.58 24.37
C ASP A 5 24.97 -4.64 23.15
N ILE A 6 25.32 -5.24 21.98
CA ILE A 6 25.41 -4.48 20.71
C ILE A 6 24.02 -3.97 20.31
N PHE A 7 23.01 -4.83 20.39
CA PHE A 7 21.63 -4.49 20.07
C PHE A 7 21.10 -3.38 20.96
N ILE A 8 21.27 -3.49 22.27
CA ILE A 8 20.86 -2.47 23.25
C ILE A 8 21.60 -1.14 23.03
N LYS A 9 22.92 -1.20 22.80
CA LYS A 9 23.70 0.02 22.49
C LYS A 9 23.16 0.74 21.26
N PHE A 10 22.80 0.00 20.20
CA PHE A 10 22.18 0.56 19.02
C PHE A 10 20.82 1.22 19.33
N LEU A 11 19.93 0.53 20.03
CA LEU A 11 18.62 1.06 20.40
C LEU A 11 18.74 2.33 21.26
N ARG A 12 19.64 2.36 22.26
CA ARG A 12 19.90 3.53 23.12
C ARG A 12 20.45 4.73 22.34
N LYS A 13 21.16 4.49 21.24
CA LYS A 13 21.61 5.57 20.36
C LYS A 13 20.44 6.19 19.59
N SER A 14 19.49 5.39 19.17
CA SER A 14 18.37 5.80 18.31
C SER A 14 17.17 6.34 19.10
N VAL A 15 16.85 5.76 20.27
CA VAL A 15 15.67 6.15 21.06
C VAL A 15 16.06 7.19 22.11
N LYS A 16 15.59 8.43 21.96
CA LYS A 16 15.90 9.60 22.81
C LYS A 16 14.68 10.17 23.52
N LYS A 17 13.53 10.18 22.84
CA LYS A 17 12.26 10.69 23.36
C LYS A 17 11.40 9.52 23.77
N ASP A 18 10.97 9.49 25.05
CA ASP A 18 10.28 8.35 25.62
C ASP A 18 11.17 7.08 25.61
N GLY A 19 10.60 5.91 25.87
CA GLY A 19 11.38 4.67 25.91
C GLY A 19 10.56 3.44 26.26
N PHE A 20 11.26 2.30 26.30
CA PHE A 20 10.69 0.99 26.62
C PHE A 20 11.75 0.10 27.28
N ILE A 21 11.32 -1.06 27.77
CA ILE A 21 12.18 -2.05 28.41
C ILE A 21 12.33 -3.26 27.48
N ILE A 22 13.55 -3.73 27.26
CA ILE A 22 13.83 -5.02 26.64
C ILE A 22 14.06 -6.04 27.74
N ASN A 23 13.27 -7.14 27.74
CA ASN A 23 13.49 -8.29 28.60
C ASN A 23 14.14 -9.41 27.78
N TYR A 24 15.31 -9.84 28.21
CA TYR A 24 16.06 -10.91 27.54
C TYR A 24 16.86 -11.75 28.53
N ASP A 25 16.67 -13.06 28.52
CA ASP A 25 17.37 -14.07 29.37
C ASP A 25 17.34 -13.72 30.87
N GLY A 26 16.21 -13.19 31.35
CA GLY A 26 16.00 -12.74 32.74
C GLY A 26 16.44 -11.33 33.08
N ASP A 27 17.21 -10.69 32.22
CA ASP A 27 17.69 -9.33 32.43
C ASP A 27 16.74 -8.28 31.80
N LYS A 28 16.66 -7.11 32.44
CA LYS A 28 15.91 -5.95 31.97
C LYS A 28 16.85 -4.82 31.50
N TYR A 29 16.67 -4.39 30.26
CA TYR A 29 17.45 -3.33 29.65
C TYR A 29 16.54 -2.12 29.34
N ILE A 30 16.77 -1.00 29.98
CA ILE A 30 16.06 0.24 29.72
C ILE A 30 16.63 0.88 28.45
N VAL A 31 15.74 1.24 27.51
CA VAL A 31 16.04 1.92 26.25
C VAL A 31 15.30 3.26 26.25
N GLY A 32 16.01 4.38 26.09
CA GLY A 32 15.43 5.72 26.19
C GLY A 32 15.11 6.12 27.61
N GLN A 33 14.10 6.97 27.76
CA GLN A 33 13.59 7.48 29.05
C GLN A 33 12.07 7.25 29.12
N PRO A 34 11.61 6.05 29.56
CA PRO A 34 10.19 5.75 29.61
C PRO A 34 9.40 6.78 30.41
N LEU A 35 8.39 7.39 29.79
CA LEU A 35 7.55 8.42 30.41
C LEU A 35 6.39 7.79 31.21
N SER A 36 5.96 6.58 30.84
CA SER A 36 4.88 5.87 31.53
C SER A 36 5.35 5.24 32.83
N GLN A 37 4.50 5.25 33.87
CA GLN A 37 4.71 4.49 35.12
C GLN A 37 4.74 2.97 34.89
N LYS A 38 4.07 2.49 33.81
CA LYS A 38 4.11 1.11 33.33
C LYS A 38 4.64 1.11 31.90
N PRO A 39 5.97 1.20 31.71
CA PRO A 39 6.55 1.26 30.37
C PRO A 39 6.29 -0.03 29.59
N ILE A 40 6.25 0.10 28.27
CA ILE A 40 6.16 -1.04 27.36
C ILE A 40 7.35 -1.97 27.60
N GLU A 41 7.09 -3.24 27.73
CA GLU A 41 8.12 -4.28 27.84
C GLU A 41 8.13 -5.17 26.58
N VAL A 42 9.26 -5.27 25.91
CA VAL A 42 9.49 -6.12 24.74
C VAL A 42 10.29 -7.34 25.19
N CYS A 43 9.65 -8.50 25.29
CA CYS A 43 10.27 -9.73 25.72
C CYS A 43 10.84 -10.49 24.51
N LEU A 44 12.14 -10.77 24.52
CA LEU A 44 12.85 -11.56 23.51
C LEU A 44 13.01 -13.00 24.01
N ASN A 45 12.19 -13.94 23.49
CA ASN A 45 12.08 -15.29 24.01
C ASN A 45 13.08 -16.29 23.37
N LYS A 46 13.93 -15.87 22.43
CA LYS A 46 14.94 -16.72 21.79
C LYS A 46 16.35 -16.15 21.91
N LYS A 47 17.31 -17.01 22.28
CA LYS A 47 18.72 -16.64 22.51
C LYS A 47 19.42 -16.04 21.27
N ASN A 48 19.07 -16.49 20.06
CA ASN A 48 19.68 -16.00 18.82
C ASN A 48 18.99 -14.75 18.25
N LEU A 49 17.91 -14.27 18.88
CA LEU A 49 17.11 -13.17 18.34
C LEU A 49 17.86 -11.83 18.30
N PRO A 50 18.64 -11.41 19.32
CA PRO A 50 19.40 -10.17 19.23
C PRO A 50 20.34 -10.12 18.02
N LEU A 51 21.02 -11.24 17.71
CA LEU A 51 21.88 -11.29 16.51
C LEU A 51 21.09 -11.14 15.21
N LYS A 52 19.94 -11.80 15.08
CA LYS A 52 19.07 -11.70 13.93
C LYS A 52 18.56 -10.27 13.74
N LEU A 53 18.16 -9.61 14.84
CA LEU A 53 17.68 -8.22 14.82
C LEU A 53 18.79 -7.21 14.46
N ILE A 54 20.06 -7.50 14.75
CA ILE A 54 21.19 -6.71 14.28
C ILE A 54 21.38 -6.89 12.77
N LEU A 55 21.33 -8.12 12.26
CA LEU A 55 21.63 -8.45 10.87
C LEU A 55 20.53 -7.96 9.90
N CYS A 56 19.27 -8.25 10.18
CA CYS A 56 18.15 -7.89 9.34
C CYS A 56 16.86 -7.65 10.15
N PRO A 57 16.76 -6.52 10.90
CA PRO A 57 15.60 -6.23 11.74
C PRO A 57 14.29 -6.16 10.93
N ASP A 58 14.34 -5.63 9.71
CA ASP A 58 13.16 -5.44 8.84
C ASP A 58 12.53 -6.78 8.37
N LEU A 59 13.23 -7.90 8.57
CA LEU A 59 12.69 -9.24 8.36
C LEU A 59 12.39 -9.93 9.71
N TYR A 60 13.42 -9.99 10.56
CA TYR A 60 13.36 -10.87 11.74
C TYR A 60 12.51 -10.33 12.88
N PHE A 61 12.27 -9.01 12.96
CA PHE A 61 11.33 -8.48 13.96
C PHE A 61 9.91 -8.97 13.66
N GLY A 62 9.46 -8.85 12.40
CA GLY A 62 8.14 -9.33 11.99
C GLY A 62 7.99 -10.85 12.14
N GLU A 63 9.01 -11.63 11.73
CA GLU A 63 8.98 -13.08 11.92
C GLU A 63 8.89 -13.46 13.39
N ALA A 64 9.68 -12.82 14.24
CA ALA A 64 9.69 -13.09 15.66
C ALA A 64 8.38 -12.68 16.35
N TYR A 65 7.79 -11.55 15.96
CA TYR A 65 6.49 -11.14 16.47
C TYR A 65 5.39 -12.13 16.07
N VAL A 66 5.33 -12.52 14.80
CA VAL A 66 4.35 -13.48 14.28
C VAL A 66 4.45 -14.83 14.96
N ASN A 67 5.68 -15.31 15.25
CA ASN A 67 5.93 -16.59 15.93
C ASN A 67 5.88 -16.51 17.46
N SER A 68 5.51 -15.37 18.07
CA SER A 68 5.53 -15.15 19.53
C SER A 68 6.93 -15.24 20.17
N ASP A 69 8.00 -15.16 19.38
CA ASP A 69 9.37 -15.04 19.86
C ASP A 69 9.66 -13.63 20.42
N ILE A 70 8.87 -12.64 19.95
CA ILE A 70 8.72 -11.31 20.56
C ILE A 70 7.32 -11.19 21.14
N VAL A 71 7.24 -10.83 22.43
CA VAL A 71 5.98 -10.55 23.12
C VAL A 71 6.06 -9.14 23.71
N ILE A 72 5.03 -8.33 23.46
CA ILE A 72 4.91 -6.98 23.99
C ILE A 72 3.96 -7.01 25.19
N LYS A 73 4.40 -6.47 26.33
CA LYS A 73 3.62 -6.33 27.57
C LYS A 73 3.41 -4.85 27.89
N ASN A 74 2.39 -4.56 28.68
CA ASN A 74 1.98 -3.19 29.09
C ASN A 74 1.66 -2.27 27.91
N GLY A 75 1.18 -2.84 26.81
CA GLY A 75 0.82 -2.17 25.57
C GLY A 75 0.74 -3.17 24.42
N ASN A 76 0.73 -2.67 23.20
CA ASN A 76 0.62 -3.45 21.97
C ASN A 76 1.71 -3.05 20.97
N ILE A 77 1.73 -3.70 19.80
CA ILE A 77 2.74 -3.44 18.77
C ILE A 77 2.67 -2.02 18.21
N SER A 78 1.48 -1.40 18.15
CA SER A 78 1.35 0.00 17.69
C SER A 78 2.03 0.95 18.67
N ASP A 79 1.83 0.74 19.98
CA ASP A 79 2.45 1.57 21.01
C ASP A 79 3.99 1.47 20.98
N PHE A 80 4.50 0.26 20.78
CA PHE A 80 5.94 0.05 20.59
C PHE A 80 6.48 0.77 19.35
N PHE A 81 5.81 0.59 18.21
CA PHE A 81 6.25 1.26 16.97
C PHE A 81 6.11 2.76 17.03
N GLU A 82 5.10 3.30 17.72
CA GLU A 82 4.92 4.73 17.92
C GLU A 82 6.16 5.32 18.63
N ILE A 83 6.59 4.72 19.74
CA ILE A 83 7.80 5.16 20.45
C ILE A 83 9.03 4.97 19.55
N TYR A 84 9.20 3.80 18.96
CA TYR A 84 10.40 3.49 18.17
C TYR A 84 10.53 4.38 16.93
N MET A 85 9.47 4.48 16.13
CA MET A 85 9.49 5.17 14.83
C MET A 85 9.51 6.70 14.96
N SER A 86 8.90 7.26 16.01
CA SER A 86 8.97 8.71 16.30
C SER A 86 10.38 9.18 16.68
N ASN A 87 11.23 8.27 17.11
CA ASN A 87 12.62 8.55 17.50
C ASN A 87 13.64 8.45 16.37
N ILE A 88 13.30 7.75 15.26
CA ILE A 88 14.26 7.49 14.19
C ILE A 88 14.05 8.48 13.05
N SER A 89 15.07 9.31 12.76
CA SER A 89 15.06 10.20 11.60
C SER A 89 15.31 9.44 10.28
N ASN A 90 14.95 10.06 9.16
CA ASN A 90 15.29 9.53 7.84
C ASN A 90 16.81 9.49 7.59
N GLU A 91 17.59 10.37 8.24
CA GLU A 91 19.05 10.39 8.18
C GLU A 91 19.66 9.16 8.87
N ASP A 92 19.14 8.77 10.05
CA ASP A 92 19.60 7.57 10.78
C ASP A 92 19.41 6.30 9.95
N LEU A 93 18.37 6.25 9.13
CA LEU A 93 18.11 5.13 8.22
C LEU A 93 19.10 5.09 7.05
N SER A 94 19.46 6.25 6.49
CA SER A 94 20.40 6.32 5.36
C SER A 94 21.79 5.81 5.76
N ILE A 95 22.25 6.12 6.96
CA ILE A 95 23.51 5.62 7.53
C ILE A 95 23.44 4.12 7.75
N ARG A 96 22.31 3.62 8.30
CA ARG A 96 22.10 2.18 8.53
C ARG A 96 22.00 1.40 7.22
N GLU A 97 21.25 1.91 6.24
CA GLU A 97 21.19 1.33 4.89
C GLU A 97 22.56 1.26 4.23
N SER A 98 23.40 2.26 4.42
CA SER A 98 24.77 2.26 3.90
C SER A 98 25.64 1.17 4.53
N LEU A 99 25.52 0.94 5.84
CA LEU A 99 26.25 -0.10 6.57
C LEU A 99 25.76 -1.51 6.26
N VAL A 100 24.45 -1.69 6.08
CA VAL A 100 23.83 -3.00 5.77
C VAL A 100 23.97 -3.33 4.27
N LYS A 101 23.92 -2.34 3.38
CA LYS A 101 24.15 -2.54 1.93
C LYS A 101 25.56 -3.07 1.60
N SER A 102 26.52 -2.84 2.47
CA SER A 102 27.87 -3.46 2.31
C SER A 102 27.87 -4.97 2.61
N LEU A 103 26.84 -5.49 3.27
CA LEU A 103 26.72 -6.89 3.71
C LEU A 103 25.51 -7.63 3.11
N ALA A 104 24.53 -6.94 2.53
CA ALA A 104 23.35 -7.57 1.91
C ALA A 104 23.65 -7.94 0.46
N PRO A 105 23.46 -9.18 0.04
CA PRO A 105 23.74 -9.58 -1.33
C PRO A 105 22.81 -8.85 -2.31
N MET A 106 23.41 -8.41 -3.42
CA MET A 106 22.83 -7.80 -4.63
C MET A 106 21.60 -8.53 -5.20
N CYS A 107 21.22 -9.66 -4.62
CA CYS A 107 20.15 -10.55 -5.06
C CYS A 107 18.73 -9.95 -4.96
N SER A 108 18.41 -9.15 -3.94
CA SER A 108 17.07 -8.60 -3.80
C SER A 108 16.73 -7.57 -4.89
N TRP A 109 17.73 -6.83 -5.37
CA TRP A 109 17.60 -5.83 -6.42
C TRP A 109 17.35 -6.44 -7.82
N LEU A 110 17.90 -7.64 -8.08
CA LEU A 110 17.73 -8.35 -9.35
C LEU A 110 16.37 -9.07 -9.45
N PHE A 111 15.85 -9.61 -8.34
CA PHE A 111 14.61 -10.39 -8.35
C PHE A 111 13.32 -9.55 -8.49
N GLY A 112 13.33 -8.27 -8.11
CA GLY A 112 12.19 -7.35 -8.26
C GLY A 112 12.00 -6.78 -9.69
N ARG A 113 12.96 -7.01 -10.60
CA ARG A 113 12.96 -6.38 -11.93
C ARG A 113 12.23 -7.14 -13.04
N ILE A 114 11.92 -8.42 -12.84
CA ILE A 114 11.30 -9.25 -13.89
C ILE A 114 9.88 -9.63 -13.48
N ASN A 115 8.88 -8.98 -14.06
CA ASN A 115 7.47 -9.29 -13.84
C ASN A 115 6.78 -9.66 -15.17
N THR A 116 6.95 -10.90 -15.60
CA THR A 116 6.24 -11.45 -16.77
C THR A 116 4.74 -11.62 -16.48
N ILE A 117 3.90 -11.73 -17.55
CA ILE A 117 2.43 -11.91 -17.41
C ILE A 117 2.09 -13.07 -16.48
N GLY A 118 2.72 -14.24 -16.65
CA GLY A 118 2.48 -15.40 -15.80
C GLY A 118 2.88 -15.21 -14.34
N ARG A 119 3.96 -14.45 -14.08
CA ARG A 119 4.41 -14.12 -12.72
C ARG A 119 3.50 -13.07 -12.07
N SER A 120 3.02 -12.08 -12.84
CA SER A 120 2.03 -11.10 -12.37
C SER A 120 0.75 -11.79 -11.92
N LYS A 121 0.20 -12.70 -12.73
CA LYS A 121 -1.00 -13.48 -12.37
C LYS A 121 -0.80 -14.27 -11.07
N LYS A 122 0.33 -15.00 -10.93
CA LYS A 122 0.64 -15.79 -9.74
C LYS A 122 0.81 -14.92 -8.47
N ASN A 123 1.46 -13.76 -8.59
CA ASN A 123 1.68 -12.85 -7.46
C ASN A 123 0.36 -12.20 -6.99
N VAL A 124 -0.49 -11.79 -7.93
CA VAL A 124 -1.82 -11.23 -7.63
C VAL A 124 -2.69 -12.29 -6.97
N SER A 125 -2.79 -13.50 -7.54
CA SER A 125 -3.51 -14.62 -6.95
C SER A 125 -3.08 -14.90 -5.51
N HIS A 126 -1.79 -14.98 -5.24
CA HIS A 126 -1.27 -15.31 -3.91
C HIS A 126 -1.78 -14.36 -2.81
N HIS A 127 -1.95 -13.08 -3.10
CA HIS A 127 -2.41 -12.10 -2.12
C HIS A 127 -3.95 -11.97 -2.10
N TYR A 128 -4.58 -11.91 -3.28
CA TYR A 128 -6.01 -11.59 -3.38
C TYR A 128 -6.94 -12.82 -3.39
N ASP A 129 -6.40 -14.04 -3.47
CA ASP A 129 -7.16 -15.29 -3.31
C ASP A 129 -7.32 -15.74 -1.84
N LEU A 130 -6.86 -14.93 -0.88
CA LEU A 130 -7.40 -14.95 0.48
C LEU A 130 -8.91 -14.67 0.39
N SER A 131 -9.74 -15.42 1.14
CA SER A 131 -11.19 -15.38 0.95
C SER A 131 -11.77 -13.95 1.03
N ASN A 132 -12.79 -13.65 0.23
CA ASN A 132 -13.50 -12.37 0.31
C ASN A 132 -13.95 -12.05 1.72
N ASP A 133 -14.34 -13.08 2.51
CA ASP A 133 -14.75 -12.94 3.92
C ASP A 133 -13.70 -12.18 4.75
N LEU A 134 -12.41 -12.41 4.49
CA LEU A 134 -11.35 -11.69 5.19
C LEU A 134 -11.39 -10.19 4.87
N TYR A 135 -11.50 -9.84 3.59
CA TYR A 135 -11.51 -8.44 3.14
C TYR A 135 -12.77 -7.71 3.59
N GLU A 136 -13.92 -8.36 3.57
CA GLU A 136 -15.20 -7.81 4.06
C GLU A 136 -15.17 -7.47 5.56
N LEU A 137 -14.31 -8.12 6.35
CA LEU A 137 -14.18 -7.80 7.78
C LEU A 137 -13.65 -6.40 8.04
N PHE A 138 -12.76 -5.90 7.18
CA PHE A 138 -12.04 -4.67 7.48
C PHE A 138 -12.13 -3.60 6.38
N LEU A 139 -12.43 -3.95 5.13
CA LEU A 139 -12.67 -2.96 4.07
C LEU A 139 -14.03 -2.26 4.24
N ASP A 140 -14.21 -1.16 3.52
CA ASP A 140 -15.48 -0.47 3.36
C ASP A 140 -16.50 -1.32 2.58
N LYS A 141 -17.75 -0.88 2.55
CA LYS A 141 -18.89 -1.57 1.87
C LYS A 141 -18.65 -1.76 0.35
N LYS A 142 -17.75 -0.98 -0.26
CA LYS A 142 -17.43 -1.04 -1.69
C LYS A 142 -16.14 -1.79 -1.98
N MET A 143 -15.58 -2.45 -0.96
CA MET A 143 -14.39 -3.29 -1.06
C MET A 143 -13.18 -2.54 -1.65
N GLN A 144 -12.95 -1.29 -1.21
CA GLN A 144 -11.83 -0.48 -1.67
C GLN A 144 -10.54 -0.83 -0.89
N TYR A 145 -9.63 -1.58 -1.51
CA TYR A 145 -8.35 -1.93 -0.89
C TYR A 145 -7.23 -0.98 -1.33
N SER A 146 -7.42 0.30 -1.05
CA SER A 146 -6.50 1.40 -1.38
C SER A 146 -6.69 2.57 -0.43
N CYS A 147 -5.83 3.57 -0.50
CA CYS A 147 -5.86 4.74 0.36
C CYS A 147 -7.19 5.49 0.27
N GLY A 148 -7.87 5.73 1.40
CA GLY A 148 -9.02 6.61 1.51
C GLY A 148 -8.63 8.09 1.41
N TYR A 149 -9.60 8.98 1.22
CA TYR A 149 -9.40 10.43 1.17
C TYR A 149 -10.18 11.11 2.30
N PHE A 150 -9.47 11.68 3.26
CA PHE A 150 -10.04 12.32 4.45
C PHE A 150 -10.07 13.82 4.25
N LEU A 151 -11.26 14.42 4.27
CA LEU A 151 -11.45 15.86 4.12
C LEU A 151 -11.18 16.60 5.43
N ASN A 152 -11.72 16.10 6.54
CA ASN A 152 -11.61 16.71 7.87
C ASN A 152 -10.69 15.90 8.81
N GLY A 153 -10.52 14.62 8.52
CA GLY A 153 -9.62 13.73 9.27
C GLY A 153 -10.29 12.85 10.32
N ASP A 154 -11.60 12.91 10.49
CA ASP A 154 -12.41 12.13 11.43
C ASP A 154 -13.44 11.22 10.74
N GLU A 155 -13.42 11.18 9.39
CA GLU A 155 -14.31 10.34 8.61
C GLU A 155 -14.14 8.85 8.93
N SER A 156 -15.25 8.13 8.85
CA SER A 156 -15.26 6.67 8.80
C SER A 156 -14.56 6.15 7.55
N ILE A 157 -14.20 4.86 7.55
CA ILE A 157 -13.58 4.25 6.36
C ILE A 157 -14.50 4.28 5.14
N ASP A 158 -15.82 4.11 5.33
CA ASP A 158 -16.81 4.16 4.25
C ASP A 158 -16.85 5.58 3.63
N GLU A 159 -16.86 6.63 4.45
CA GLU A 159 -16.85 8.03 4.00
C GLU A 159 -15.53 8.40 3.31
N ALA A 160 -14.40 8.03 3.89
CA ALA A 160 -13.09 8.29 3.32
C ALA A 160 -12.89 7.63 1.95
N GLN A 161 -13.40 6.40 1.78
CA GLN A 161 -13.36 5.70 0.49
C GLN A 161 -14.35 6.33 -0.51
N GLN A 162 -15.52 6.76 -0.07
CA GLN A 162 -16.45 7.49 -0.93
C GLN A 162 -15.85 8.83 -1.38
N ASN A 163 -15.20 9.57 -0.49
CA ASN A 163 -14.50 10.81 -0.82
C ASN A 163 -13.38 10.58 -1.85
N LYS A 164 -12.60 9.49 -1.70
CA LYS A 164 -11.61 9.10 -2.71
C LYS A 164 -12.23 8.88 -4.08
N ILE A 165 -13.33 8.14 -4.16
CA ILE A 165 -14.03 7.86 -5.42
C ILE A 165 -14.51 9.17 -6.05
N ASN A 166 -15.16 10.02 -5.28
CA ASN A 166 -15.63 11.34 -5.75
C ASN A 166 -14.47 12.21 -6.26
N HIS A 167 -13.34 12.19 -5.54
CA HIS A 167 -12.15 12.95 -5.91
C HIS A 167 -11.52 12.45 -7.23
N ILE A 168 -11.48 11.13 -7.43
CA ILE A 168 -11.02 10.51 -8.68
C ILE A 168 -11.95 10.89 -9.85
N ILE A 169 -13.27 10.83 -9.66
CA ILE A 169 -14.26 11.22 -10.69
C ILE A 169 -14.05 12.67 -11.12
N ARG A 170 -13.88 13.59 -10.15
CA ARG A 170 -13.59 15.00 -10.44
C ARG A 170 -12.28 15.17 -11.21
N LYS A 171 -11.19 14.52 -10.75
CA LYS A 171 -9.87 14.57 -11.41
C LYS A 171 -9.89 14.09 -12.84
N LEU A 172 -10.67 13.05 -13.12
CA LEU A 172 -10.84 12.53 -14.46
C LEU A 172 -11.77 13.38 -15.32
N ASN A 173 -12.53 14.30 -14.72
CA ASN A 173 -13.49 15.15 -15.42
C ASN A 173 -14.38 14.32 -16.37
N ILE A 174 -15.09 13.35 -15.80
CA ILE A 174 -15.90 12.38 -16.54
C ILE A 174 -17.24 13.00 -16.93
N SER A 175 -17.66 12.80 -18.18
CA SER A 175 -18.97 13.18 -18.70
C SER A 175 -19.78 11.95 -19.12
N PRO A 176 -21.12 12.04 -19.18
CA PRO A 176 -21.98 10.94 -19.62
C PRO A 176 -21.55 10.36 -20.98
N GLY A 177 -21.64 9.04 -21.12
CA GLY A 177 -21.31 8.32 -22.35
C GLY A 177 -19.82 8.12 -22.62
N MET A 178 -18.91 8.73 -21.83
CA MET A 178 -17.47 8.51 -21.97
C MET A 178 -17.11 7.04 -21.69
N LYS A 179 -16.13 6.52 -22.43
CA LYS A 179 -15.54 5.20 -22.19
C LYS A 179 -14.40 5.32 -21.17
N VAL A 180 -14.54 4.60 -20.06
CA VAL A 180 -13.57 4.60 -18.96
C VAL A 180 -12.95 3.21 -18.79
N LEU A 181 -11.63 3.13 -18.72
CA LEU A 181 -10.89 1.92 -18.38
C LEU A 181 -10.41 1.99 -16.92
N ASP A 182 -10.73 0.96 -16.13
CA ASP A 182 -10.22 0.78 -14.76
C ASP A 182 -9.21 -0.38 -14.75
N ILE A 183 -7.92 -0.04 -14.67
CA ILE A 183 -6.83 -1.02 -14.70
C ILE A 183 -6.54 -1.52 -13.28
N GLY A 184 -6.87 -2.77 -13.01
CA GLY A 184 -6.82 -3.35 -11.67
C GLY A 184 -8.07 -3.02 -10.87
N SER A 185 -9.25 -3.25 -11.47
CA SER A 185 -10.56 -2.90 -10.92
C SER A 185 -10.92 -3.55 -9.58
N GLY A 186 -10.12 -4.52 -9.12
CA GLY A 186 -10.37 -5.22 -7.87
C GLY A 186 -11.76 -5.85 -7.84
N TRP A 187 -12.51 -5.62 -6.78
CA TRP A 187 -13.90 -6.11 -6.62
C TRP A 187 -14.94 -5.22 -7.34
N GLY A 188 -14.52 -4.29 -8.19
CA GLY A 188 -15.39 -3.48 -9.06
C GLY A 188 -15.99 -2.23 -8.40
N GLY A 189 -15.73 -1.98 -7.13
CA GLY A 189 -16.41 -0.91 -6.39
C GLY A 189 -16.16 0.50 -6.95
N LEU A 190 -14.95 0.81 -7.45
CA LEU A 190 -14.67 2.09 -8.12
C LEU A 190 -15.43 2.19 -9.45
N SER A 191 -15.34 1.18 -10.28
CA SER A 191 -16.00 1.10 -11.60
C SER A 191 -17.52 1.29 -11.48
N ILE A 192 -18.16 0.56 -10.56
CA ILE A 192 -19.61 0.64 -10.29
C ILE A 192 -20.02 2.05 -9.86
N GLU A 193 -19.26 2.67 -8.96
CA GLU A 193 -19.55 4.03 -8.50
C GLU A 193 -19.36 5.10 -9.58
N ILE A 194 -18.35 4.94 -10.45
CA ILE A 194 -18.18 5.83 -11.60
C ILE A 194 -19.41 5.71 -12.50
N ALA A 195 -19.83 4.49 -12.88
CA ALA A 195 -21.00 4.29 -13.72
C ALA A 195 -22.26 4.95 -13.14
N LYS A 196 -22.58 4.69 -11.86
CA LYS A 196 -23.75 5.25 -11.18
C LYS A 196 -23.76 6.78 -11.09
N LYS A 197 -22.60 7.41 -11.04
CA LYS A 197 -22.50 8.86 -10.81
C LYS A 197 -22.31 9.69 -12.09
N THR A 198 -21.92 9.06 -13.18
CA THR A 198 -21.48 9.80 -14.37
C THR A 198 -22.15 9.33 -15.67
N ASP A 199 -22.92 8.25 -15.63
CA ASP A 199 -23.48 7.57 -16.82
C ASP A 199 -22.42 7.21 -17.87
N ALA A 200 -21.18 6.97 -17.45
CA ALA A 200 -20.10 6.53 -18.32
C ALA A 200 -20.15 5.01 -18.53
N LEU A 201 -19.50 4.55 -19.61
CA LEU A 201 -19.33 3.13 -19.93
C LEU A 201 -17.99 2.64 -19.40
N ILE A 202 -17.99 1.72 -18.46
CA ILE A 202 -16.79 1.28 -17.75
C ILE A 202 -16.33 -0.09 -18.22
N THR A 203 -15.05 -0.20 -18.53
CA THR A 203 -14.36 -1.49 -18.67
C THR A 203 -13.40 -1.66 -17.49
N GLY A 204 -13.69 -2.58 -16.57
CA GLY A 204 -12.80 -2.96 -15.49
C GLY A 204 -12.00 -4.21 -15.83
N ILE A 205 -10.69 -4.19 -15.61
CA ILE A 205 -9.84 -5.38 -15.84
C ILE A 205 -9.13 -5.79 -14.54
N THR A 206 -9.04 -7.10 -14.32
CA THR A 206 -8.34 -7.72 -13.20
C THR A 206 -7.63 -8.99 -13.63
N LEU A 207 -6.65 -9.45 -12.84
CA LEU A 207 -5.99 -10.76 -13.04
C LEU A 207 -6.48 -11.84 -12.05
N SER A 208 -7.43 -11.53 -11.17
CA SER A 208 -8.03 -12.46 -10.21
C SER A 208 -9.41 -12.91 -10.65
N ASP A 209 -9.58 -14.22 -10.83
CA ASP A 209 -10.88 -14.85 -11.13
C ASP A 209 -11.90 -14.60 -10.01
N ASN A 210 -11.45 -14.55 -8.75
CA ASN A 210 -12.30 -14.27 -7.61
C ASN A 210 -12.86 -12.83 -7.65
N GLN A 211 -11.99 -11.84 -7.90
CA GLN A 211 -12.39 -10.45 -8.06
C GLN A 211 -13.34 -10.25 -9.23
N LEU A 212 -13.08 -10.89 -10.37
CA LEU A 212 -13.95 -10.83 -11.56
C LEU A 212 -15.36 -11.32 -11.24
N LYS A 213 -15.49 -12.51 -10.63
CA LYS A 213 -16.80 -13.08 -10.27
C LYS A 213 -17.55 -12.16 -9.31
N TYR A 214 -16.86 -11.61 -8.32
CA TYR A 214 -17.46 -10.68 -7.35
C TYR A 214 -17.93 -9.38 -8.05
N SER A 215 -17.11 -8.80 -8.92
CA SER A 215 -17.44 -7.56 -9.65
C SER A 215 -18.67 -7.73 -10.55
N LEU A 216 -18.75 -8.84 -11.30
CA LEU A 216 -19.90 -9.13 -12.16
C LEU A 216 -21.19 -9.28 -11.33
N LYS A 217 -21.13 -10.04 -10.24
CA LYS A 217 -22.27 -10.19 -9.31
C LYS A 217 -22.67 -8.83 -8.75
N LYS A 218 -21.73 -8.04 -8.29
CA LYS A 218 -21.99 -6.74 -7.67
C LYS A 218 -22.57 -5.72 -8.65
N ALA A 219 -22.09 -5.67 -9.89
CA ALA A 219 -22.67 -4.83 -10.93
C ALA A 219 -24.12 -5.18 -11.25
N SER A 220 -24.47 -6.47 -11.23
CA SER A 220 -25.85 -6.93 -11.39
C SER A 220 -26.72 -6.53 -10.21
N GLU A 221 -26.26 -6.70 -8.97
CA GLU A 221 -26.98 -6.30 -7.76
C GLU A 221 -27.24 -4.79 -7.69
N GLU A 222 -26.29 -3.99 -8.22
CA GLU A 222 -26.37 -2.52 -8.23
C GLU A 222 -27.09 -1.95 -9.48
N GLY A 223 -27.53 -2.83 -10.42
CA GLY A 223 -28.31 -2.46 -11.60
C GLY A 223 -27.51 -1.69 -12.68
N VAL A 224 -26.17 -1.92 -12.75
CA VAL A 224 -25.28 -1.24 -13.71
C VAL A 224 -24.57 -2.19 -14.68
N SER A 225 -25.11 -3.40 -14.89
CA SER A 225 -24.51 -4.40 -15.79
C SER A 225 -24.36 -3.91 -17.22
N ASP A 226 -25.26 -3.06 -17.70
CA ASP A 226 -25.22 -2.53 -19.05
C ASP A 226 -24.13 -1.43 -19.22
N GLN A 227 -23.67 -0.83 -18.11
CA GLN A 227 -22.65 0.21 -18.09
C GLN A 227 -21.27 -0.33 -17.67
N CYS A 228 -21.21 -1.47 -16.97
CA CYS A 228 -19.97 -2.03 -16.42
C CYS A 228 -19.65 -3.38 -17.04
N THR A 229 -18.60 -3.45 -17.85
CA THR A 229 -18.01 -4.69 -18.35
C THR A 229 -16.76 -5.02 -17.54
N PHE A 230 -16.69 -6.24 -16.98
CA PHE A 230 -15.49 -6.71 -16.29
C PHE A 230 -14.84 -7.86 -17.04
N ARG A 231 -13.48 -7.86 -17.15
CA ARG A 231 -12.71 -8.84 -17.91
C ARG A 231 -11.52 -9.36 -17.09
N LEU A 232 -11.21 -10.65 -17.24
CA LEU A 232 -9.96 -11.23 -16.77
C LEU A 232 -8.88 -10.97 -17.83
N GLU A 233 -8.22 -9.82 -17.73
CA GLU A 233 -7.34 -9.34 -18.78
C GLU A 233 -6.12 -8.61 -18.22
N ASP A 234 -4.95 -8.83 -18.86
CA ASP A 234 -3.75 -8.04 -18.56
C ASP A 234 -3.78 -6.72 -19.33
N TYR A 235 -3.47 -5.61 -18.68
CA TYR A 235 -3.48 -4.28 -19.29
C TYR A 235 -2.63 -4.18 -20.57
N ARG A 236 -1.61 -5.02 -20.72
CA ARG A 236 -0.75 -5.09 -21.92
C ARG A 236 -1.48 -5.54 -23.17
N ASN A 237 -2.61 -6.25 -23.02
CA ASN A 237 -3.39 -6.78 -24.13
C ASN A 237 -4.49 -5.83 -24.64
N ILE A 238 -4.76 -4.73 -23.93
CA ILE A 238 -5.80 -3.77 -24.32
C ILE A 238 -5.49 -3.18 -25.71
N VAL A 239 -6.50 -3.19 -26.59
CA VAL A 239 -6.41 -2.62 -27.95
C VAL A 239 -7.38 -1.46 -28.15
N GLU A 240 -8.44 -1.37 -27.35
CA GLU A 240 -9.48 -0.34 -27.45
C GLU A 240 -8.97 1.04 -27.01
N LYS A 241 -9.72 2.07 -27.41
CA LYS A 241 -9.51 3.46 -26.98
C LYS A 241 -10.51 3.86 -25.91
N TYR A 242 -10.02 4.65 -24.95
CA TYR A 242 -10.80 5.15 -23.83
C TYR A 242 -10.62 6.67 -23.67
N ASP A 243 -11.70 7.33 -23.27
CA ASP A 243 -11.67 8.77 -22.96
C ASP A 243 -11.02 9.02 -21.61
N ARG A 244 -11.18 8.08 -20.70
CA ARG A 244 -10.59 8.13 -19.36
C ARG A 244 -9.96 6.80 -19.00
N ILE A 245 -8.82 6.86 -18.31
CA ILE A 245 -8.14 5.67 -17.75
C ILE A 245 -7.86 5.93 -16.29
N VAL A 246 -8.17 4.98 -15.43
CA VAL A 246 -7.83 5.01 -14.00
C VAL A 246 -7.08 3.74 -13.62
N SER A 247 -6.11 3.88 -12.73
CA SER A 247 -5.41 2.76 -12.10
C SER A 247 -5.14 3.10 -10.65
N VAL A 248 -5.66 2.27 -9.72
CA VAL A 248 -5.60 2.51 -8.28
C VAL A 248 -5.00 1.30 -7.58
N GLY A 249 -3.78 1.45 -7.00
CA GLY A 249 -3.12 0.41 -6.23
C GLY A 249 -2.67 -0.82 -7.03
N MET A 250 -2.54 -0.68 -8.35
CA MET A 250 -2.07 -1.77 -9.23
C MET A 250 -0.61 -1.57 -9.67
N PHE A 251 -0.17 -0.33 -9.77
CA PHE A 251 1.14 0.02 -10.32
C PHE A 251 2.30 -0.55 -9.49
N GLU A 252 2.08 -0.77 -8.20
CA GLU A 252 3.01 -1.45 -7.28
C GLU A 252 3.35 -2.88 -7.72
N HIS A 253 2.50 -3.48 -8.56
CA HIS A 253 2.68 -4.83 -9.12
C HIS A 253 3.28 -4.83 -10.54
N VAL A 254 3.48 -3.66 -11.15
CA VAL A 254 4.04 -3.55 -12.52
C VAL A 254 5.52 -3.92 -12.54
N GLY A 255 6.29 -3.43 -11.58
CA GLY A 255 7.75 -3.60 -11.52
C GLY A 255 8.52 -2.59 -12.37
N VAL A 256 9.65 -2.12 -11.85
CA VAL A 256 10.46 -1.01 -12.41
C VAL A 256 10.81 -1.20 -13.89
N GLY A 257 11.17 -2.43 -14.29
CA GLY A 257 11.52 -2.74 -15.69
C GLY A 257 10.37 -2.59 -16.69
N PHE A 258 9.11 -2.45 -16.23
CA PHE A 258 7.92 -2.37 -17.07
C PHE A 258 7.19 -1.03 -16.95
N TYR A 259 7.71 -0.04 -16.22
CA TYR A 259 7.06 1.28 -16.09
C TYR A 259 6.88 1.95 -17.45
N LYS A 260 7.91 1.96 -18.30
CA LYS A 260 7.77 2.50 -19.66
C LYS A 260 6.67 1.77 -20.45
N THR A 261 6.64 0.44 -20.42
CA THR A 261 5.59 -0.37 -21.08
C THR A 261 4.20 -0.01 -20.58
N PHE A 262 4.04 0.22 -19.28
CA PHE A 262 2.77 0.65 -18.69
C PHE A 262 2.33 2.02 -19.25
N PHE A 263 3.21 3.03 -19.25
CA PHE A 263 2.86 4.35 -19.75
C PHE A 263 2.70 4.39 -21.28
N ASP A 264 3.46 3.63 -22.04
CA ASP A 264 3.24 3.43 -23.50
C ASP A 264 1.84 2.85 -23.75
N LYS A 265 1.40 1.90 -22.93
CA LYS A 265 0.06 1.33 -23.02
C LYS A 265 -1.02 2.35 -22.67
N ILE A 266 -0.85 3.14 -21.59
CA ILE A 266 -1.75 4.25 -21.27
C ILE A 266 -1.85 5.21 -22.45
N HIS A 267 -0.71 5.66 -23.01
CA HIS A 267 -0.68 6.54 -24.16
C HIS A 267 -1.43 5.93 -25.37
N SER A 268 -1.16 4.65 -25.68
CA SER A 268 -1.79 3.99 -26.81
C SER A 268 -3.29 3.77 -26.62
N ALA A 269 -3.77 3.53 -25.39
CA ALA A 269 -5.17 3.29 -25.07
C ALA A 269 -6.00 4.58 -24.89
N LEU A 270 -5.39 5.73 -24.61
CA LEU A 270 -6.09 7.00 -24.53
C LEU A 270 -6.53 7.51 -25.91
N THR A 271 -7.71 8.13 -25.98
CA THR A 271 -8.11 9.03 -27.07
C THR A 271 -7.22 10.28 -27.08
N ASN A 272 -7.31 11.12 -28.13
CA ASN A 272 -6.46 12.33 -28.24
C ASN A 272 -6.72 13.35 -27.12
N ASP A 273 -7.98 13.47 -26.67
CA ASP A 273 -8.39 14.34 -25.57
C ASP A 273 -8.66 13.55 -24.28
N GLY A 274 -8.02 12.38 -24.18
CA GLY A 274 -8.14 11.49 -23.04
C GLY A 274 -7.32 11.93 -21.84
N VAL A 275 -7.82 11.59 -20.64
CA VAL A 275 -7.16 11.83 -19.35
C VAL A 275 -6.95 10.51 -18.62
N ALA A 276 -5.76 10.30 -18.05
CA ALA A 276 -5.50 9.18 -17.18
C ALA A 276 -5.14 9.64 -15.75
N LEU A 277 -5.54 8.83 -14.76
CA LEU A 277 -5.16 9.01 -13.37
C LEU A 277 -4.47 7.76 -12.86
N LEU A 278 -3.25 7.94 -12.39
CA LEU A 278 -2.51 6.92 -11.65
C LEU A 278 -2.52 7.23 -10.16
N HIS A 279 -3.11 6.34 -9.35
CA HIS A 279 -3.05 6.37 -7.90
C HIS A 279 -2.19 5.22 -7.42
N THR A 280 -1.03 5.51 -6.88
CA THR A 280 -0.06 4.50 -6.44
C THR A 280 0.64 4.89 -5.15
N ILE A 281 0.99 3.89 -4.34
CA ILE A 281 1.93 4.11 -3.25
C ILE A 281 3.28 4.52 -3.83
N GLY A 282 3.97 5.44 -3.19
CA GLY A 282 5.27 5.91 -3.62
C GLY A 282 6.17 6.37 -2.49
N ASN A 283 7.43 6.61 -2.81
CA ASN A 283 8.42 7.19 -1.92
C ASN A 283 8.76 8.61 -2.35
N LEU A 284 8.86 9.53 -1.36
CA LEU A 284 9.31 10.91 -1.58
C LEU A 284 10.83 11.01 -1.72
N SER A 285 11.54 10.04 -1.21
CA SER A 285 13.01 9.95 -1.27
C SER A 285 13.50 9.16 -2.50
N LYS A 286 14.81 8.91 -2.53
CA LYS A 286 15.46 8.10 -3.57
C LYS A 286 14.88 6.67 -3.62
N PRO A 287 14.98 6.00 -4.80
CA PRO A 287 14.60 4.60 -4.95
C PRO A 287 15.21 3.69 -3.89
N ARG A 288 14.38 2.83 -3.30
CA ARG A 288 14.81 1.84 -2.30
C ARG A 288 14.04 0.54 -2.43
N SER A 289 14.61 -0.53 -1.89
CA SER A 289 13.93 -1.83 -1.82
C SER A 289 12.76 -1.79 -0.85
N VAL A 290 11.70 -2.55 -1.15
CA VAL A 290 10.60 -2.79 -0.22
C VAL A 290 11.10 -3.61 0.98
N VAL A 291 10.51 -3.39 2.15
CA VAL A 291 10.81 -4.13 3.38
C VAL A 291 10.73 -5.63 3.12
N PRO A 292 11.81 -6.43 3.41
CA PRO A 292 11.87 -7.85 3.08
C PRO A 292 10.71 -8.68 3.63
N TRP A 293 10.21 -8.34 4.81
CA TRP A 293 9.08 -9.04 5.42
C TRP A 293 7.80 -8.85 4.59
N ILE A 294 7.51 -7.62 4.14
CA ILE A 294 6.35 -7.30 3.29
C ILE A 294 6.43 -8.07 1.97
N THR A 295 7.59 -8.07 1.33
CA THR A 295 7.81 -8.78 0.06
C THR A 295 7.65 -10.29 0.21
N LYS A 296 8.08 -10.85 1.36
CA LYS A 296 8.04 -12.29 1.63
C LYS A 296 6.62 -12.79 1.94
N TYR A 297 5.85 -12.05 2.75
CA TYR A 297 4.62 -12.56 3.37
C TYR A 297 3.33 -11.93 2.83
N ILE A 298 3.38 -10.68 2.33
CA ILE A 298 2.19 -9.93 1.95
C ILE A 298 2.13 -9.68 0.45
N PHE A 299 3.12 -8.98 -0.13
CA PHE A 299 3.13 -8.56 -1.53
C PHE A 299 4.35 -9.09 -2.28
N PRO A 300 4.38 -10.38 -2.66
CA PRO A 300 5.50 -10.93 -3.44
C PRO A 300 5.70 -10.18 -4.76
N GLY A 301 6.92 -9.67 -4.98
CA GLY A 301 7.27 -8.92 -6.18
C GLY A 301 6.74 -7.49 -6.22
N GLY A 302 6.06 -7.01 -5.17
CA GLY A 302 5.62 -5.63 -5.06
C GLY A 302 6.81 -4.66 -4.97
N TYR A 303 6.66 -3.47 -5.55
CA TYR A 303 7.65 -2.39 -5.50
C TYR A 303 6.97 -1.04 -5.31
N ILE A 304 7.56 -0.20 -4.46
CA ILE A 304 7.07 1.15 -4.18
C ILE A 304 7.97 2.15 -4.93
N PRO A 305 7.47 2.78 -6.01
CA PRO A 305 8.28 3.67 -6.83
C PRO A 305 8.58 5.02 -6.17
N SER A 306 9.67 5.64 -6.57
CA SER A 306 9.89 7.08 -6.37
C SER A 306 9.46 7.88 -7.60
N LEU A 307 9.16 9.17 -7.43
CA LEU A 307 8.86 10.05 -8.57
C LEU A 307 10.01 10.13 -9.58
N SER A 308 11.25 10.01 -9.12
CA SER A 308 12.44 9.99 -9.97
C SER A 308 12.53 8.77 -10.89
N GLU A 309 11.83 7.68 -10.60
CA GLU A 309 11.71 6.50 -11.47
C GLU A 309 10.51 6.60 -12.40
N VAL A 310 9.41 7.17 -11.91
CA VAL A 310 8.13 7.25 -12.65
C VAL A 310 8.16 8.36 -13.70
N SER A 311 8.62 9.55 -13.33
CA SER A 311 8.58 10.73 -14.19
C SER A 311 9.32 10.55 -15.53
N PRO A 312 10.53 10.01 -15.61
CA PRO A 312 11.20 9.76 -16.89
C PRO A 312 10.42 8.76 -17.78
N CYS A 313 9.76 7.76 -17.19
CA CYS A 313 8.97 6.79 -17.95
C CYS A 313 7.72 7.43 -18.55
N ILE A 314 7.06 8.36 -17.83
CA ILE A 314 5.93 9.15 -18.35
C ILE A 314 6.38 10.00 -19.53
N GLN A 315 7.46 10.76 -19.37
CA GLN A 315 7.99 11.64 -20.42
C GLN A 315 8.39 10.87 -21.69
N ASN A 316 9.08 9.73 -21.52
CA ASN A 316 9.50 8.88 -22.63
C ASN A 316 8.32 8.14 -23.31
N SER A 317 7.12 8.19 -22.76
CA SER A 317 5.89 7.64 -23.34
C SER A 317 5.01 8.73 -23.97
N HIS A 318 5.54 9.95 -24.14
CA HIS A 318 4.84 11.10 -24.72
C HIS A 318 3.53 11.50 -24.00
N LEU A 319 3.47 11.22 -22.69
CA LEU A 319 2.41 11.68 -21.80
C LEU A 319 2.87 12.94 -21.06
N LEU A 320 1.94 13.86 -20.86
CA LEU A 320 2.14 15.09 -20.10
C LEU A 320 1.61 14.91 -18.68
N ILE A 321 2.38 15.34 -17.69
CA ILE A 321 1.91 15.41 -16.30
C ILE A 321 1.17 16.73 -16.11
N ASN A 322 -0.14 16.65 -15.87
CA ASN A 322 -0.97 17.84 -15.64
C ASN A 322 -1.03 18.21 -14.16
N ASP A 323 -1.02 17.20 -13.27
CA ASP A 323 -1.05 17.42 -11.83
C ASP A 323 -0.45 16.22 -11.09
N ILE A 324 0.15 16.49 -9.91
CA ILE A 324 0.56 15.49 -8.95
C ILE A 324 0.06 15.93 -7.57
N GLU A 325 -0.87 15.16 -7.00
CA GLU A 325 -1.27 15.31 -5.61
C GLU A 325 -0.61 14.24 -4.75
N ILE A 326 -0.06 14.66 -3.62
CA ILE A 326 0.57 13.76 -2.64
C ILE A 326 -0.38 13.60 -1.45
N LEU A 327 -0.96 12.41 -1.32
CA LEU A 327 -1.81 12.05 -0.19
C LEU A 327 -0.91 11.60 0.97
N ARG A 328 -0.51 12.55 1.80
CA ARG A 328 0.47 12.35 2.89
C ARG A 328 0.03 11.29 3.90
N ASN A 329 -0.67 11.68 4.95
CA ASN A 329 -1.06 10.79 6.05
C ASN A 329 -2.40 10.06 5.84
N HIS A 330 -3.03 10.20 4.69
CA HIS A 330 -4.33 9.55 4.41
C HIS A 330 -4.24 8.03 4.53
N TYR A 331 -3.14 7.43 4.04
CA TYR A 331 -3.01 5.98 4.14
C TYR A 331 -2.71 5.49 5.56
N ALA A 332 -1.97 6.26 6.36
CA ALA A 332 -1.80 5.93 7.78
C ALA A 332 -3.15 5.84 8.49
N LYS A 333 -4.06 6.81 8.26
CA LYS A 333 -5.43 6.78 8.80
C LYS A 333 -6.24 5.61 8.25
N THR A 334 -6.16 5.34 6.96
CA THR A 334 -6.83 4.20 6.31
C THR A 334 -6.44 2.89 6.97
N LEU A 335 -5.12 2.64 7.13
CA LEU A 335 -4.59 1.42 7.74
C LEU A 335 -4.99 1.29 9.22
N ASN A 336 -5.00 2.40 9.96
CA ASN A 336 -5.48 2.43 11.34
C ASN A 336 -6.96 2.03 11.44
N LEU A 337 -7.81 2.58 10.57
CA LEU A 337 -9.24 2.22 10.53
C LEU A 337 -9.47 0.77 10.10
N TRP A 338 -8.71 0.28 9.10
CA TRP A 338 -8.76 -1.13 8.72
C TRP A 338 -8.36 -2.04 9.88
N LYS A 339 -7.29 -1.70 10.60
CA LYS A 339 -6.84 -2.44 11.78
C LYS A 339 -7.92 -2.48 12.86
N LYS A 340 -8.49 -1.33 13.22
CA LYS A 340 -9.58 -1.25 14.20
C LYS A 340 -10.77 -2.12 13.79
N LYS A 341 -11.21 -2.01 12.53
CA LYS A 341 -12.34 -2.77 12.00
C LYS A 341 -12.06 -4.27 11.95
N PHE A 342 -10.83 -4.68 11.59
CA PHE A 342 -10.39 -6.09 11.63
C PHE A 342 -10.51 -6.67 13.04
N PHE A 343 -9.96 -5.99 14.05
CA PHE A 343 -10.00 -6.47 15.43
C PHE A 343 -11.41 -6.49 16.03
N LEU A 344 -12.28 -5.56 15.65
CA LEU A 344 -13.69 -5.56 16.04
C LEU A 344 -14.48 -6.75 15.45
N ASN A 345 -14.08 -7.26 14.31
CA ASN A 345 -14.82 -8.27 13.57
C ASN A 345 -14.11 -9.64 13.49
N LYS A 346 -12.90 -9.80 14.02
CA LYS A 346 -12.09 -11.01 13.88
C LYS A 346 -12.81 -12.29 14.32
N ASP A 347 -13.67 -12.21 15.33
CA ASP A 347 -14.39 -13.35 15.88
C ASP A 347 -15.45 -13.90 14.89
N LYS A 348 -15.88 -13.10 13.89
CA LYS A 348 -16.76 -13.53 12.81
C LYS A 348 -16.11 -14.55 11.86
N LEU A 349 -14.77 -14.69 11.91
CA LEU A 349 -14.03 -15.65 11.09
C LEU A 349 -14.17 -17.11 11.56
N ASN A 350 -14.88 -17.36 12.68
CA ASN A 350 -15.20 -18.71 13.18
C ASN A 350 -14.00 -19.67 13.13
N ASN A 351 -12.84 -19.25 13.65
CA ASN A 351 -11.58 -20.01 13.66
C ASN A 351 -11.01 -20.38 12.28
N LYS A 352 -11.41 -19.70 11.18
CA LYS A 352 -10.80 -19.90 9.86
C LYS A 352 -9.31 -19.51 9.83
N PHE A 353 -8.86 -18.68 10.77
CA PHE A 353 -7.48 -18.21 10.87
C PHE A 353 -6.95 -18.43 12.30
N ASP A 354 -5.71 -18.93 12.38
CA ASP A 354 -5.02 -19.16 13.64
C ASP A 354 -4.44 -17.84 14.24
N ASP A 355 -4.01 -17.90 15.49
CA ASP A 355 -3.38 -16.77 16.18
C ASP A 355 -2.16 -16.23 15.44
N LYS A 356 -1.45 -17.09 14.73
CA LYS A 356 -0.29 -16.71 13.94
C LYS A 356 -0.69 -15.82 12.76
N PHE A 357 -1.77 -16.14 12.08
CA PHE A 357 -2.33 -15.30 11.02
C PHE A 357 -2.79 -13.94 11.58
N ILE A 358 -3.50 -13.94 12.71
CA ILE A 358 -3.95 -12.70 13.36
C ILE A 358 -2.76 -11.80 13.70
N ARG A 359 -1.68 -12.37 14.26
CA ARG A 359 -0.45 -11.62 14.54
C ARG A 359 0.25 -11.14 13.28
N MET A 360 0.21 -11.92 12.19
CA MET A 360 0.75 -11.53 10.90
C MET A 360 -0.01 -10.32 10.32
N TRP A 361 -1.33 -10.35 10.41
CA TRP A 361 -2.19 -9.27 9.92
C TRP A 361 -2.05 -7.99 10.75
N ASP A 362 -1.98 -8.12 12.08
CA ASP A 362 -1.67 -7.03 13.00
C ASP A 362 -0.32 -6.36 12.67
N TYR A 363 0.73 -7.17 12.51
CA TYR A 363 2.05 -6.68 12.14
C TYR A 363 2.04 -5.97 10.79
N TYR A 364 1.39 -6.55 9.79
CA TYR A 364 1.24 -5.97 8.46
C TYR A 364 0.61 -4.58 8.53
N LEU A 365 -0.60 -4.48 9.06
CA LEU A 365 -1.34 -3.22 9.11
C LEU A 365 -0.59 -2.16 9.93
N THR A 366 -0.03 -2.56 11.08
CA THR A 366 0.71 -1.65 11.95
C THR A 366 2.01 -1.16 11.31
N SER A 367 2.82 -2.06 10.76
CA SER A 367 4.11 -1.67 10.17
C SER A 367 3.92 -0.76 8.95
N CYS A 368 2.89 -1.01 8.14
CA CYS A 368 2.53 -0.12 7.03
C CYS A 368 2.00 1.23 7.51
N GLU A 369 1.09 1.27 8.50
CA GLU A 369 0.60 2.51 9.13
C GLU A 369 1.76 3.39 9.58
N MET A 370 2.71 2.80 10.32
CA MET A 370 3.89 3.52 10.82
C MET A 370 4.83 3.97 9.71
N GLY A 371 4.93 3.21 8.62
CA GLY A 371 5.67 3.59 7.42
C GLY A 371 5.11 4.86 6.78
N PHE A 372 3.79 4.99 6.66
CA PHE A 372 3.15 6.21 6.15
C PHE A 372 3.18 7.37 7.14
N LYS A 373 3.13 7.11 8.45
CA LYS A 373 3.10 8.14 9.49
C LYS A 373 4.46 8.78 9.73
N TYR A 374 5.52 7.97 9.74
CA TYR A 374 6.85 8.39 10.21
C TYR A 374 7.94 8.32 9.13
N ARG A 375 7.63 7.84 7.93
CA ARG A 375 8.59 7.74 6.85
C ARG A 375 8.16 8.58 5.64
N ASP A 376 8.94 8.48 4.59
CA ASP A 376 8.74 9.14 3.32
C ASP A 376 7.81 8.39 2.37
N THR A 377 7.10 7.38 2.86
CA THR A 377 6.08 6.66 2.09
C THR A 377 4.81 7.50 2.02
N CYS A 378 4.25 7.62 0.84
CA CYS A 378 3.05 8.40 0.56
C CYS A 378 2.21 7.73 -0.53
N VAL A 379 1.16 8.40 -0.99
CA VAL A 379 0.45 8.03 -2.22
C VAL A 379 0.55 9.18 -3.19
N PHE A 380 0.83 8.88 -4.45
CA PHE A 380 0.73 9.80 -5.57
C PHE A 380 -0.60 9.61 -6.29
N GLN A 381 -1.28 10.72 -6.59
CA GLN A 381 -2.30 10.76 -7.63
C GLN A 381 -1.77 11.64 -8.77
N ILE A 382 -1.40 11.00 -9.89
CA ILE A 382 -0.79 11.65 -11.04
C ILE A 382 -1.82 11.74 -12.16
N ILE A 383 -2.12 12.95 -12.63
CA ILE A 383 -3.01 13.17 -13.77
C ILE A 383 -2.17 13.32 -15.03
N LEU A 384 -2.52 12.56 -16.05
CA LEU A 384 -1.81 12.45 -17.32
C LEU A 384 -2.75 12.73 -18.49
N SER A 385 -2.22 13.37 -19.55
CA SER A 385 -2.91 13.55 -20.82
C SER A 385 -1.93 13.58 -21.99
N LYS A 386 -2.46 13.62 -23.22
CA LYS A 386 -1.67 13.84 -24.43
C LYS A 386 -1.51 15.33 -24.79
N LYS A 387 -2.39 16.20 -24.29
CA LYS A 387 -2.45 17.62 -24.59
C LYS A 387 -2.62 18.43 -23.31
N LEU A 388 -1.97 19.58 -23.20
CA LEU A 388 -2.02 20.44 -22.01
C LEU A 388 -3.41 21.03 -21.72
N HIS A 389 -4.19 21.29 -22.76
CA HIS A 389 -5.50 21.94 -22.64
C HIS A 389 -6.68 20.97 -22.49
N THR A 390 -6.41 19.69 -22.19
CA THR A 390 -7.46 18.67 -22.01
C THR A 390 -8.26 18.87 -20.71
N LEU A 391 -7.65 19.50 -19.71
CA LEU A 391 -8.27 19.79 -18.42
C LEU A 391 -8.45 21.29 -18.20
N PRO A 392 -9.33 21.74 -17.28
CA PRO A 392 -9.49 23.13 -16.91
C PRO A 392 -8.17 23.79 -16.46
N TYR A 393 -8.03 25.11 -16.68
CA TYR A 393 -6.81 25.87 -16.36
C TYR A 393 -6.47 25.88 -14.86
N THR A 394 -7.49 25.88 -13.99
CA THR A 394 -7.31 25.91 -12.53
C THR A 394 -7.77 24.62 -11.90
N ARG A 395 -7.35 24.37 -10.65
CA ARG A 395 -7.77 23.21 -9.86
C ARG A 395 -9.17 23.32 -9.27
N ASP A 396 -9.91 24.41 -9.52
CA ASP A 396 -11.21 24.67 -8.89
C ASP A 396 -12.25 23.58 -9.19
N TYR A 397 -12.15 22.91 -10.35
CA TYR A 397 -13.02 21.79 -10.72
C TYR A 397 -12.88 20.57 -9.81
N LEU A 398 -11.79 20.46 -9.03
CA LEU A 398 -11.57 19.38 -8.07
C LEU A 398 -12.36 19.56 -6.77
N TYR A 399 -12.80 20.78 -6.47
CA TYR A 399 -13.40 21.16 -5.19
C TYR A 399 -14.86 21.63 -5.31
N LYS A 400 -15.39 21.65 -6.53
CA LYS A 400 -16.80 22.01 -6.83
C LYS A 400 -17.72 20.81 -6.72
#